data_ac26bfcdf048b9e17f1f2967b05927f3
#
_entry.id   ac26bfcdf048b9e17f1f2967b05927f3
#
_cell.length_a   1.000
_cell.length_b   1.000
_cell.length_c   1.000
_cell.angle_alpha   90.00
_cell.angle_beta   90.00
_cell.angle_gamma   90.00
#
_symmetry.space_group_name_H-M   'P 1'
#
loop_
_entity.id
_entity.type
_entity.pdbx_description
1 polymer ?
#
loop_
_entity_poly.entity_id
_entity_poly.type
_entity_poly.pdbx_seq_one_letter_code
_entity_poly.pdbx_strand_id
1 'polypeptide(L)'
;MTIHQRGLPVSIDPDKLDRLAQAAVRVGLNLQAGQDLFLTAPVAALPLVRKIAEHAYKAGAGLVTPILSDEEVTLARYRHANDASFDRAAGWLHEGVAKAFANNTARLAIVGDDPMLLSEQDPAKVSRASKANSVAYQPALEKIAGFDINWNILAYPTAAWARRVFPSDAEEVAGGKLADAIFAASRVESGDPVAAWAAHNAALRGRTQWLNGQRFHALHFTGPGTDLTVGLADGHEWQGGASTAKNGVTCNPNIPTEEVFTTPHALRVEGY
;
A
#
# COMPACT_ATOMS: atom_id res chain seq x y z
N MET A 1 6.28 -36.16 6.99
CA MET A 1 5.62 -34.83 7.12
C MET A 1 6.61 -33.81 6.58
N THR A 2 6.53 -33.52 5.30
CA THR A 2 7.51 -32.67 4.60
C THR A 2 7.13 -31.22 4.87
N ILE A 3 7.93 -30.54 5.67
CA ILE A 3 7.83 -29.08 5.82
C ILE A 3 8.16 -28.52 4.43
N HIS A 4 7.16 -28.08 3.71
CA HIS A 4 7.37 -27.31 2.49
C HIS A 4 7.97 -25.97 2.94
N GLN A 5 9.29 -25.81 2.83
CA GLN A 5 9.92 -24.51 2.82
C GLN A 5 9.36 -23.79 1.58
N ARG A 6 8.38 -22.92 1.81
CA ARG A 6 7.83 -22.06 0.75
C ARG A 6 8.88 -20.97 0.46
N GLY A 7 9.53 -21.12 -0.66
CA GLY A 7 10.27 -20.10 -1.37
C GLY A 7 11.63 -19.71 -0.79
N LEU A 8 12.64 -19.77 -1.61
CA LEU A 8 13.90 -19.07 -1.36
C LEU A 8 13.61 -17.56 -1.29
N PRO A 9 14.32 -16.81 -0.42
CA PRO A 9 14.17 -15.36 -0.42
C PRO A 9 14.51 -14.81 -1.80
N VAL A 10 13.66 -13.92 -2.33
CA VAL A 10 13.93 -13.21 -3.59
C VAL A 10 15.26 -12.49 -3.45
N SER A 11 16.18 -12.72 -4.39
CA SER A 11 17.43 -11.97 -4.44
C SER A 11 17.11 -10.53 -4.83
N ILE A 12 17.34 -9.60 -3.92
CA ILE A 12 17.03 -8.17 -4.09
C ILE A 12 18.32 -7.37 -4.04
N ASP A 13 18.48 -6.47 -5.01
CA ASP A 13 19.58 -5.50 -5.02
C ASP A 13 19.51 -4.62 -3.76
N PRO A 14 20.54 -4.63 -2.90
CA PRO A 14 20.52 -3.90 -1.64
C PRO A 14 20.49 -2.39 -1.81
N ASP A 15 21.03 -1.85 -2.89
CA ASP A 15 21.03 -0.41 -3.16
C ASP A 15 19.66 0.06 -3.63
N LYS A 16 18.95 -0.73 -4.47
CA LYS A 16 17.58 -0.45 -4.84
C LYS A 16 16.64 -0.54 -3.63
N LEU A 17 16.87 -1.52 -2.75
CA LEU A 17 16.11 -1.67 -1.52
C LEU A 17 16.30 -0.48 -0.56
N ASP A 18 17.54 0.01 -0.45
CA ASP A 18 17.86 1.20 0.37
C ASP A 18 17.18 2.46 -0.18
N ARG A 19 17.22 2.66 -1.51
CA ARG A 19 16.50 3.76 -2.18
C ARG A 19 15.00 3.66 -2.02
N LEU A 20 14.42 2.44 -2.02
CA LEU A 20 12.99 2.25 -1.75
C LEU A 20 12.63 2.66 -0.32
N ALA A 21 13.46 2.30 0.65
CA ALA A 21 13.29 2.73 2.04
C ALA A 21 13.41 4.26 2.20
N GLN A 22 14.38 4.87 1.52
CA GLN A 22 14.53 6.32 1.47
C GLN A 22 13.29 7.00 0.87
N ALA A 23 12.78 6.49 -0.26
CA ALA A 23 11.56 6.99 -0.90
C ALA A 23 10.35 6.86 0.05
N ALA A 24 10.18 5.72 0.71
CA ALA A 24 9.09 5.50 1.66
C ALA A 24 9.09 6.54 2.79
N VAL A 25 10.25 6.82 3.38
CA VAL A 25 10.37 7.73 4.53
C VAL A 25 10.31 9.20 4.11
N ARG A 26 11.08 9.58 3.06
CA ARG A 26 11.28 10.99 2.70
C ARG A 26 10.21 11.53 1.74
N VAL A 27 9.57 10.66 0.97
CA VAL A 27 8.54 11.02 -0.02
C VAL A 27 7.20 10.44 0.38
N GLY A 28 7.12 9.12 0.52
CA GLY A 28 5.89 8.41 0.87
C GLY A 28 5.24 8.98 2.12
N LEU A 29 5.97 8.99 3.21
CA LEU A 29 5.53 9.56 4.48
C LEU A 29 5.85 11.03 4.64
N ASN A 30 6.96 11.51 4.09
CA ASN A 30 7.57 12.78 4.47
C ASN A 30 7.64 12.91 6.01
N LEU A 31 8.23 11.88 6.63
CA LEU A 31 8.23 11.70 8.09
C LEU A 31 8.87 12.91 8.78
N GLN A 32 8.20 13.46 9.78
CA GLN A 32 8.64 14.64 10.48
C GLN A 32 9.51 14.29 11.70
N ALA A 33 10.44 15.18 12.06
CA ALA A 33 11.25 14.98 13.26
C ALA A 33 10.38 14.92 14.51
N GLY A 34 10.65 13.95 15.39
CA GLY A 34 9.86 13.65 16.58
C GLY A 34 8.56 12.89 16.33
N GLN A 35 8.16 12.66 15.06
CA GLN A 35 6.97 11.89 14.74
C GLN A 35 7.23 10.39 14.91
N ASP A 36 6.29 9.68 15.51
CA ASP A 36 6.32 8.21 15.59
C ASP A 36 5.87 7.59 14.26
N LEU A 37 6.35 6.36 14.00
CA LEU A 37 5.99 5.57 12.83
C LEU A 37 5.41 4.22 13.25
N PHE A 38 4.15 3.95 12.88
CA PHE A 38 3.55 2.63 12.92
C PHE A 38 3.69 1.97 11.54
N LEU A 39 4.27 0.76 11.50
CA LEU A 39 4.57 0.06 10.27
C LEU A 39 3.98 -1.36 10.30
N THR A 40 3.27 -1.76 9.23
CA THR A 40 2.82 -3.15 9.02
C THR A 40 3.50 -3.75 7.80
N ALA A 41 3.93 -5.03 7.89
CA ALA A 41 4.60 -5.71 6.80
C ALA A 41 4.47 -7.24 6.91
N PRO A 42 4.52 -8.01 5.80
CA PRO A 42 4.78 -9.43 5.87
C PRO A 42 6.20 -9.70 6.39
N VAL A 43 6.40 -10.80 7.11
CA VAL A 43 7.73 -11.22 7.61
C VAL A 43 8.77 -11.28 6.48
N ALA A 44 8.38 -11.66 5.28
CA ALA A 44 9.25 -11.68 4.11
C ALA A 44 9.87 -10.31 3.79
N ALA A 45 9.18 -9.19 4.14
CA ALA A 45 9.67 -7.84 3.92
C ALA A 45 10.60 -7.32 5.04
N LEU A 46 11.00 -8.14 6.00
CA LEU A 46 11.88 -7.73 7.10
C LEU A 46 13.16 -7.01 6.65
N PRO A 47 13.83 -7.37 5.53
CA PRO A 47 14.97 -6.61 5.03
C PRO A 47 14.63 -5.14 4.73
N LEU A 48 13.48 -4.87 4.11
CA LEU A 48 13.00 -3.51 3.84
C LEU A 48 12.59 -2.78 5.14
N VAL A 49 11.92 -3.48 6.06
CA VAL A 49 11.54 -2.91 7.37
C VAL A 49 12.75 -2.36 8.13
N ARG A 50 13.86 -3.11 8.13
CA ARG A 50 15.13 -2.68 8.77
C ARG A 50 15.68 -1.41 8.14
N LYS A 51 15.67 -1.32 6.82
CA LYS A 51 16.14 -0.14 6.08
C LYS A 51 15.23 1.07 6.31
N ILE A 52 13.91 0.86 6.32
CA ILE A 52 12.93 1.91 6.66
C ILE A 52 13.16 2.44 8.08
N ALA A 53 13.35 1.56 9.06
CA ALA A 53 13.63 1.99 10.43
C ALA A 53 14.91 2.83 10.53
N GLU A 54 15.97 2.42 9.82
CA GLU A 54 17.23 3.19 9.73
C GLU A 54 17.00 4.58 9.13
N HIS A 55 16.31 4.67 7.99
CA HIS A 55 16.00 5.96 7.36
C HIS A 55 15.05 6.82 8.21
N ALA A 56 14.07 6.20 8.89
CA ALA A 56 13.15 6.90 9.78
C ALA A 56 13.89 7.56 10.96
N TYR A 57 14.78 6.82 11.64
CA TYR A 57 15.58 7.40 12.72
C TYR A 57 16.57 8.46 12.22
N LYS A 58 17.18 8.27 11.04
CA LYS A 58 18.00 9.31 10.40
C LYS A 58 17.20 10.57 10.05
N ALA A 59 15.90 10.43 9.79
CA ALA A 59 14.98 11.55 9.58
C ALA A 59 14.48 12.19 10.89
N GLY A 60 14.86 11.62 12.04
CA GLY A 60 14.50 12.15 13.37
C GLY A 60 13.22 11.55 13.95
N ALA A 61 12.78 10.37 13.50
CA ALA A 61 11.62 9.68 14.09
C ALA A 61 11.73 9.55 15.62
N GLY A 62 10.62 9.64 16.33
CA GLY A 62 10.54 9.39 17.77
C GLY A 62 10.66 7.90 18.06
N LEU A 63 9.71 7.11 17.58
CA LEU A 63 9.66 5.66 17.75
C LEU A 63 9.17 4.99 16.48
N VAL A 64 9.81 3.89 16.06
CA VAL A 64 9.35 3.02 14.97
C VAL A 64 8.81 1.73 15.55
N THR A 65 7.52 1.47 15.32
CA THR A 65 6.81 0.28 15.84
C THR A 65 6.36 -0.61 14.68
N PRO A 66 7.09 -1.70 14.35
CA PRO A 66 6.69 -2.64 13.32
C PRO A 66 5.76 -3.72 13.88
N ILE A 67 4.71 -4.05 13.12
CA ILE A 67 3.88 -5.25 13.30
C ILE A 67 4.05 -6.12 12.07
N LEU A 68 4.49 -7.35 12.28
CA LEU A 68 4.74 -8.29 11.20
C LEU A 68 3.64 -9.34 11.11
N SER A 69 3.21 -9.67 9.89
CA SER A 69 2.28 -10.76 9.58
C SER A 69 3.02 -11.93 8.95
N ASP A 70 2.53 -13.14 9.23
CA ASP A 70 3.05 -14.37 8.65
C ASP A 70 1.89 -15.19 8.07
N GLU A 71 2.06 -15.66 6.83
CA GLU A 71 1.05 -16.40 6.09
C GLU A 71 0.74 -17.76 6.74
N GLU A 72 1.76 -18.47 7.24
CA GLU A 72 1.56 -19.77 7.88
C GLU A 72 0.85 -19.64 9.23
N VAL A 73 1.11 -18.57 9.98
CA VAL A 73 0.36 -18.24 11.21
C VAL A 73 -1.10 -17.93 10.85
N THR A 74 -1.34 -17.21 9.77
CA THR A 74 -2.70 -16.95 9.28
C THR A 74 -3.40 -18.25 8.90
N LEU A 75 -2.77 -19.12 8.08
CA LEU A 75 -3.34 -20.41 7.67
C LEU A 75 -3.54 -21.36 8.86
N ALA A 76 -2.66 -21.34 9.86
CA ALA A 76 -2.81 -22.16 11.06
C ALA A 76 -4.13 -21.85 11.79
N ARG A 77 -4.59 -20.59 11.80
CA ARG A 77 -5.90 -20.23 12.34
C ARG A 77 -7.03 -20.93 11.60
N TYR A 78 -7.00 -20.95 10.26
CA TYR A 78 -8.04 -21.59 9.44
C TYR A 78 -8.04 -23.12 9.59
N ARG A 79 -6.88 -23.73 9.78
CA ARG A 79 -6.71 -25.18 9.91
C ARG A 79 -7.08 -25.71 11.30
N HIS A 80 -6.82 -24.94 12.37
CA HIS A 80 -6.80 -25.47 13.73
C HIS A 80 -7.65 -24.71 14.76
N ALA A 81 -8.07 -23.47 14.47
CA ALA A 81 -8.85 -22.72 15.42
C ALA A 81 -10.30 -23.23 15.53
N ASN A 82 -10.89 -23.10 16.70
CA ASN A 82 -12.31 -23.33 16.87
C ASN A 82 -13.15 -22.31 16.10
N ASP A 83 -14.41 -22.65 15.81
CA ASP A 83 -15.28 -21.85 14.96
C ASP A 83 -15.50 -20.42 15.51
N ALA A 84 -15.65 -20.25 16.81
CA ALA A 84 -15.83 -18.95 17.45
C ALA A 84 -14.63 -18.01 17.29
N SER A 85 -13.45 -18.54 16.93
CA SER A 85 -12.28 -17.71 16.63
C SER A 85 -12.52 -16.75 15.46
N PHE A 86 -13.33 -17.15 14.48
CA PHE A 86 -13.54 -16.35 13.24
C PHE A 86 -14.41 -15.11 13.48
N ASP A 87 -15.09 -15.00 14.60
CA ASP A 87 -15.85 -13.82 14.98
C ASP A 87 -15.03 -12.83 15.85
N ARG A 88 -13.74 -13.06 15.99
CA ARG A 88 -12.85 -12.30 16.87
C ARG A 88 -11.74 -11.60 16.09
N ALA A 89 -11.37 -10.40 16.57
CA ALA A 89 -10.18 -9.66 16.18
C ALA A 89 -9.41 -9.21 17.42
N ALA A 90 -8.16 -8.80 17.24
CA ALA A 90 -7.31 -8.24 18.30
C ALA A 90 -7.71 -6.78 18.59
N GLY A 91 -8.89 -6.57 19.21
CA GLY A 91 -9.44 -5.23 19.48
C GLY A 91 -8.45 -4.32 20.20
N TRP A 92 -7.75 -4.84 21.20
CA TRP A 92 -6.72 -4.11 21.95
C TRP A 92 -5.61 -3.52 21.05
N LEU A 93 -5.21 -4.25 19.99
CA LEU A 93 -4.21 -3.78 19.04
C LEU A 93 -4.77 -2.63 18.20
N HIS A 94 -5.98 -2.81 17.66
CA HIS A 94 -6.63 -1.80 16.81
C HIS A 94 -6.98 -0.53 17.58
N GLU A 95 -7.40 -0.64 18.84
CA GLU A 95 -7.59 0.50 19.75
C GLU A 95 -6.27 1.25 20.02
N GLY A 96 -5.18 0.50 20.25
CA GLY A 96 -3.84 1.07 20.41
C GLY A 96 -3.38 1.82 19.17
N VAL A 97 -3.60 1.25 17.98
CA VAL A 97 -3.28 1.88 16.69
C VAL A 97 -4.12 3.14 16.48
N ALA A 98 -5.42 3.11 16.75
CA ALA A 98 -6.28 4.30 16.62
C ALA A 98 -5.83 5.43 17.55
N LYS A 99 -5.41 5.12 18.78
CA LYS A 99 -4.83 6.09 19.74
C LYS A 99 -3.50 6.65 19.23
N ALA A 100 -2.63 5.81 18.67
CA ALA A 100 -1.37 6.26 18.08
C ALA A 100 -1.62 7.25 16.93
N PHE A 101 -2.55 6.96 16.04
CA PHE A 101 -2.92 7.87 14.95
C PHE A 101 -3.55 9.17 15.46
N ALA A 102 -4.38 9.12 16.51
CA ALA A 102 -4.90 10.33 17.16
C ALA A 102 -3.78 11.19 17.76
N ASN A 103 -2.63 10.61 18.10
CA ASN A 103 -1.43 11.29 18.58
C ASN A 103 -0.39 11.56 17.47
N ASN A 104 -0.84 11.69 16.22
CA ASN A 104 0.00 12.07 15.09
C ASN A 104 1.07 11.04 14.68
N THR A 105 0.92 9.76 15.03
CA THR A 105 1.78 8.68 14.52
C THR A 105 1.55 8.49 13.03
N ALA A 106 2.60 8.54 12.21
CA ALA A 106 2.54 8.24 10.78
C ALA A 106 2.28 6.74 10.54
N ARG A 107 1.63 6.39 9.42
CA ARG A 107 1.36 4.99 9.05
C ARG A 107 2.10 4.59 7.79
N LEU A 108 2.79 3.45 7.83
CA LEU A 108 3.32 2.76 6.66
C LEU A 108 2.76 1.34 6.57
N ALA A 109 2.29 0.94 5.39
CA ALA A 109 1.97 -0.46 5.12
C ALA A 109 2.82 -0.98 3.95
N ILE A 110 3.50 -2.09 4.19
CA ILE A 110 4.20 -2.83 3.15
C ILE A 110 3.30 -4.00 2.76
N VAL A 111 2.94 -4.07 1.47
CA VAL A 111 2.10 -5.15 0.91
C VAL A 111 2.97 -6.09 0.06
N GLY A 112 2.61 -7.35 0.01
CA GLY A 112 3.34 -8.37 -0.75
C GLY A 112 2.89 -9.78 -0.40
N ASP A 113 1.81 -9.94 0.37
CA ASP A 113 1.24 -11.25 0.70
C ASP A 113 0.73 -11.99 -0.55
N ASP A 114 0.60 -13.32 -0.48
CA ASP A 114 -0.05 -14.12 -1.53
C ASP A 114 -1.51 -13.68 -1.68
N PRO A 115 -1.93 -13.10 -2.82
CA PRO A 115 -3.31 -12.68 -3.02
C PRO A 115 -4.31 -13.83 -3.00
N MET A 116 -3.84 -15.07 -3.15
CA MET A 116 -4.66 -16.29 -3.14
C MET A 116 -4.50 -17.10 -1.85
N LEU A 117 -3.89 -16.55 -0.81
CA LEU A 117 -3.59 -17.27 0.44
C LEU A 117 -4.80 -18.00 1.02
N LEU A 118 -5.97 -17.36 0.99
CA LEU A 118 -7.21 -17.88 1.58
C LEU A 118 -8.18 -18.49 0.55
N SER A 119 -7.77 -18.64 -0.71
CA SER A 119 -8.67 -19.13 -1.80
C SER A 119 -9.20 -20.54 -1.57
N GLU A 120 -8.46 -21.38 -0.85
CA GLU A 120 -8.84 -22.76 -0.52
C GLU A 120 -9.51 -22.88 0.87
N GLN A 121 -9.72 -21.78 1.57
CA GLN A 121 -10.34 -21.78 2.89
C GLN A 121 -11.86 -21.63 2.77
N ASP A 122 -12.59 -22.04 3.81
CA ASP A 122 -14.05 -21.88 3.89
C ASP A 122 -14.45 -20.39 3.74
N PRO A 123 -15.18 -20.00 2.68
CA PRO A 123 -15.54 -18.62 2.42
C PRO A 123 -16.34 -17.95 3.56
N ALA A 124 -17.16 -18.76 4.27
CA ALA A 124 -17.94 -18.25 5.40
C ALA A 124 -17.03 -17.85 6.57
N LYS A 125 -16.01 -18.65 6.86
CA LYS A 125 -14.99 -18.32 7.88
C LYS A 125 -14.15 -17.12 7.48
N VAL A 126 -13.75 -17.03 6.20
CA VAL A 126 -13.00 -15.89 5.66
C VAL A 126 -13.82 -14.60 5.81
N SER A 127 -15.10 -14.63 5.42
CA SER A 127 -16.00 -13.48 5.54
C SER A 127 -16.18 -13.03 6.99
N ARG A 128 -16.40 -13.96 7.93
CA ARG A 128 -16.56 -13.65 9.37
C ARG A 128 -15.29 -13.03 9.95
N ALA A 129 -14.13 -13.63 9.69
CA ALA A 129 -12.86 -13.11 10.16
C ALA A 129 -12.54 -11.71 9.60
N SER A 130 -12.80 -11.50 8.31
CA SER A 130 -12.66 -10.20 7.66
C SER A 130 -13.59 -9.15 8.28
N LYS A 131 -14.88 -9.50 8.49
CA LYS A 131 -15.86 -8.61 9.14
C LYS A 131 -15.44 -8.23 10.55
N ALA A 132 -15.03 -9.21 11.37
CA ALA A 132 -14.59 -8.95 12.74
C ALA A 132 -13.38 -8.01 12.79
N ASN A 133 -12.41 -8.23 11.89
CA ASN A 133 -11.23 -7.38 11.77
C ASN A 133 -11.59 -5.97 11.29
N SER A 134 -12.46 -5.84 10.27
CA SER A 134 -12.89 -4.54 9.74
C SER A 134 -13.60 -3.70 10.80
N VAL A 135 -14.50 -4.30 11.58
CA VAL A 135 -15.19 -3.61 12.68
C VAL A 135 -14.19 -3.13 13.74
N ALA A 136 -13.25 -3.99 14.14
CA ALA A 136 -12.25 -3.61 15.15
C ALA A 136 -11.27 -2.53 14.64
N TYR A 137 -10.93 -2.55 13.34
CA TYR A 137 -10.00 -1.60 12.73
C TYR A 137 -10.65 -0.26 12.33
N GLN A 138 -11.99 -0.19 12.29
CA GLN A 138 -12.71 0.99 11.80
C GLN A 138 -12.22 2.32 12.41
N PRO A 139 -11.99 2.47 13.75
CA PRO A 139 -11.53 3.75 14.31
C PRO A 139 -10.15 4.20 13.78
N ALA A 140 -9.25 3.25 13.49
CA ALA A 140 -7.96 3.56 12.87
C ALA A 140 -8.13 3.87 11.37
N LEU A 141 -9.00 3.13 10.68
CA LEU A 141 -9.29 3.35 9.25
C LEU A 141 -9.89 4.74 9.00
N GLU A 142 -10.75 5.24 9.88
CA GLU A 142 -11.32 6.58 9.80
C GLU A 142 -10.24 7.67 9.81
N LYS A 143 -9.18 7.50 10.59
CA LYS A 143 -8.03 8.43 10.62
C LYS A 143 -7.23 8.41 9.30
N ILE A 144 -7.10 7.22 8.69
CA ILE A 144 -6.41 7.04 7.41
C ILE A 144 -7.27 7.62 6.28
N ALA A 145 -8.54 7.18 6.18
CA ALA A 145 -9.47 7.60 5.14
C ALA A 145 -9.82 9.11 5.23
N GLY A 146 -9.94 9.63 6.45
CA GLY A 146 -10.11 11.06 6.70
C GLY A 146 -8.88 11.90 6.44
N PHE A 147 -7.76 11.26 6.10
CA PHE A 147 -6.45 11.85 5.89
C PHE A 147 -5.99 12.73 7.07
N ASP A 148 -6.27 12.24 8.29
CA ASP A 148 -5.91 12.94 9.52
C ASP A 148 -4.39 12.93 9.77
N ILE A 149 -3.71 11.90 9.28
CA ILE A 149 -2.26 11.66 9.41
C ILE A 149 -1.63 11.41 8.04
N ASN A 150 -0.32 11.65 7.93
CA ASN A 150 0.46 11.22 6.78
C ASN A 150 0.63 9.69 6.78
N TRP A 151 0.37 9.07 5.64
CA TRP A 151 0.47 7.63 5.48
C TRP A 151 0.99 7.25 4.09
N ASN A 152 1.54 6.04 3.99
CA ASN A 152 1.98 5.48 2.72
C ASN A 152 1.73 3.97 2.66
N ILE A 153 1.46 3.47 1.46
CA ILE A 153 1.47 2.06 1.12
C ILE A 153 2.49 1.85 0.02
N LEU A 154 3.33 0.82 0.18
CA LEU A 154 4.28 0.40 -0.84
C LEU A 154 4.34 -1.13 -0.95
N ALA A 155 4.86 -1.61 -2.07
CA ALA A 155 4.97 -3.03 -2.36
C ALA A 155 6.37 -3.57 -2.01
N TYR A 156 6.41 -4.87 -1.62
CA TYR A 156 7.63 -5.65 -1.50
C TYR A 156 7.49 -6.95 -2.29
N PRO A 157 8.48 -7.33 -3.12
CA PRO A 157 8.41 -8.54 -3.92
C PRO A 157 8.54 -9.78 -3.04
N THR A 158 7.49 -10.59 -2.97
CA THR A 158 7.52 -11.90 -2.32
C THR A 158 7.51 -13.01 -3.35
N ALA A 159 8.05 -14.18 -2.99
CA ALA A 159 8.06 -15.35 -3.87
C ALA A 159 6.63 -15.82 -4.21
N ALA A 160 5.70 -15.73 -3.26
CA ALA A 160 4.31 -16.11 -3.48
C ALA A 160 3.64 -15.22 -4.53
N TRP A 161 3.79 -13.92 -4.42
CA TRP A 161 3.25 -12.98 -5.40
C TRP A 161 3.94 -13.11 -6.76
N ALA A 162 5.29 -13.26 -6.78
CA ALA A 162 6.05 -13.43 -8.02
C ALA A 162 5.57 -14.63 -8.86
N ARG A 163 5.29 -15.77 -8.22
CA ARG A 163 4.72 -16.94 -8.89
C ARG A 163 3.34 -16.70 -9.52
N ARG A 164 2.55 -15.78 -8.97
CA ARG A 164 1.24 -15.41 -9.55
C ARG A 164 1.38 -14.52 -10.77
N VAL A 165 2.36 -13.61 -10.75
CA VAL A 165 2.59 -12.67 -11.87
C VAL A 165 3.34 -13.36 -13.02
N PHE A 166 4.29 -14.22 -12.70
CA PHE A 166 5.17 -14.91 -13.65
C PHE A 166 5.10 -16.45 -13.48
N PRO A 167 3.95 -17.08 -13.74
CA PRO A 167 3.71 -18.49 -13.40
C PRO A 167 4.57 -19.48 -14.21
N SER A 168 5.09 -19.05 -15.36
CA SER A 168 5.92 -19.89 -16.26
C SER A 168 7.42 -19.80 -15.96
N ASP A 169 7.84 -18.87 -15.10
CA ASP A 169 9.25 -18.68 -14.78
C ASP A 169 9.68 -19.53 -13.58
N ALA A 170 10.98 -19.87 -13.52
CA ALA A 170 11.57 -20.41 -12.30
C ALA A 170 11.44 -19.37 -11.16
N GLU A 171 11.29 -19.82 -9.92
CA GLU A 171 10.97 -18.97 -8.77
C GLU A 171 11.94 -17.80 -8.59
N GLU A 172 13.26 -18.03 -8.73
CA GLU A 172 14.26 -16.98 -8.63
C GLU A 172 14.12 -15.92 -9.74
N VAL A 173 13.83 -16.36 -10.98
CA VAL A 173 13.64 -15.49 -12.14
C VAL A 173 12.35 -14.66 -11.95
N ALA A 174 11.26 -15.31 -11.54
CA ALA A 174 9.98 -14.65 -11.25
C ALA A 174 10.16 -13.58 -10.16
N GLY A 175 10.88 -13.92 -9.08
CA GLY A 175 11.18 -13.00 -7.99
C GLY A 175 11.98 -11.79 -8.44
N GLY A 176 13.03 -12.00 -9.24
CA GLY A 176 13.85 -10.92 -9.81
C GLY A 176 13.02 -9.99 -10.71
N LYS A 177 12.20 -10.55 -11.62
CA LYS A 177 11.30 -9.76 -12.49
C LYS A 177 10.30 -8.92 -11.70
N LEU A 178 9.71 -9.49 -10.64
CA LEU A 178 8.78 -8.74 -9.79
C LEU A 178 9.50 -7.62 -9.04
N ALA A 179 10.69 -7.88 -8.50
CA ALA A 179 11.50 -6.89 -7.83
C ALA A 179 11.84 -5.72 -8.77
N ASP A 180 12.33 -6.02 -9.97
CA ASP A 180 12.65 -5.00 -10.96
C ASP A 180 11.43 -4.15 -11.36
N ALA A 181 10.27 -4.79 -11.55
CA ALA A 181 9.02 -4.08 -11.87
C ALA A 181 8.60 -3.13 -10.72
N ILE A 182 8.70 -3.57 -9.46
CA ILE A 182 8.38 -2.75 -8.28
C ILE A 182 9.36 -1.57 -8.17
N PHE A 183 10.66 -1.81 -8.36
CA PHE A 183 11.69 -0.77 -8.27
C PHE A 183 11.55 0.27 -9.40
N ALA A 184 11.28 -0.18 -10.62
CA ALA A 184 11.04 0.72 -11.76
C ALA A 184 9.80 1.60 -11.50
N ALA A 185 8.67 0.99 -11.13
CA ALA A 185 7.45 1.72 -10.81
C ALA A 185 7.63 2.69 -9.63
N SER A 186 8.42 2.29 -8.63
CA SER A 186 8.74 3.12 -7.45
C SER A 186 9.83 4.18 -7.72
N ARG A 187 10.42 4.24 -8.91
CA ARG A 187 11.47 5.21 -9.30
C ARG A 187 12.73 5.14 -8.43
N VAL A 188 13.15 3.91 -8.11
CA VAL A 188 14.30 3.67 -7.22
C VAL A 188 15.42 2.87 -7.90
N GLU A 189 15.38 2.73 -9.22
CA GLU A 189 16.38 1.97 -9.99
C GLU A 189 17.78 2.60 -9.91
N SER A 190 17.86 3.93 -9.99
CA SER A 190 19.13 4.68 -9.93
C SER A 190 18.91 6.11 -9.46
N GLY A 191 19.98 6.78 -9.10
CA GLY A 191 19.94 8.21 -8.73
C GLY A 191 19.29 8.48 -7.37
N ASP A 192 18.86 9.73 -7.19
CA ASP A 192 18.19 10.19 -5.98
C ASP A 192 16.67 10.00 -6.11
N PRO A 193 16.05 9.08 -5.34
CA PRO A 193 14.61 8.84 -5.41
C PRO A 193 13.79 10.06 -4.99
N VAL A 194 14.29 10.92 -4.10
CA VAL A 194 13.57 12.12 -3.66
C VAL A 194 13.44 13.09 -4.84
N ALA A 195 14.51 13.32 -5.59
CA ALA A 195 14.47 14.17 -6.78
C ALA A 195 13.58 13.57 -7.89
N ALA A 196 13.66 12.25 -8.11
CA ALA A 196 12.81 11.56 -9.10
C ALA A 196 11.32 11.71 -8.75
N TRP A 197 10.93 11.55 -7.50
CA TRP A 197 9.56 11.73 -7.04
C TRP A 197 9.11 13.20 -7.05
N ALA A 198 10.01 14.15 -6.78
CA ALA A 198 9.69 15.57 -6.90
C ALA A 198 9.31 15.93 -8.34
N ALA A 199 10.08 15.46 -9.32
CA ALA A 199 9.78 15.66 -10.76
C ALA A 199 8.47 14.99 -11.16
N HIS A 200 8.22 13.75 -10.70
CA HIS A 200 6.99 13.03 -10.99
C HIS A 200 5.75 13.71 -10.39
N ASN A 201 5.80 14.12 -9.13
CA ASN A 201 4.72 14.87 -8.48
C ASN A 201 4.44 16.22 -9.19
N ALA A 202 5.48 16.88 -9.71
CA ALA A 202 5.30 18.09 -10.51
C ALA A 202 4.55 17.80 -11.83
N ALA A 203 4.87 16.68 -12.50
CA ALA A 203 4.18 16.26 -13.71
C ALA A 203 2.70 15.91 -13.45
N LEU A 204 2.40 15.15 -12.38
CA LEU A 204 1.02 14.85 -11.99
C LEU A 204 0.23 16.11 -11.66
N ARG A 205 0.84 17.03 -10.92
CA ARG A 205 0.23 18.34 -10.61
C ARG A 205 -0.07 19.16 -11.85
N GLY A 206 0.82 19.17 -12.83
CA GLY A 206 0.58 19.82 -14.12
C GLY A 206 -0.62 19.23 -14.86
N ARG A 207 -0.77 17.90 -14.84
CA ARG A 207 -1.93 17.20 -15.41
C ARG A 207 -3.24 17.55 -14.71
N THR A 208 -3.26 17.53 -13.35
CA THR A 208 -4.46 17.88 -12.58
C THR A 208 -4.87 19.33 -12.79
N GLN A 209 -3.91 20.27 -12.82
CA GLN A 209 -4.18 21.68 -13.11
C GLN A 209 -4.80 21.87 -14.49
N TRP A 210 -4.25 21.19 -15.51
CA TRP A 210 -4.78 21.25 -16.87
C TRP A 210 -6.21 20.70 -16.93
N LEU A 211 -6.47 19.50 -16.35
CA LEU A 211 -7.79 18.87 -16.33
C LEU A 211 -8.83 19.71 -15.58
N ASN A 212 -8.45 20.31 -14.45
CA ASN A 212 -9.33 21.21 -13.70
C ASN A 212 -9.68 22.48 -14.51
N GLY A 213 -8.76 22.94 -15.35
CA GLY A 213 -9.00 24.07 -16.26
C GLY A 213 -9.98 23.76 -17.40
N GLN A 214 -10.06 22.50 -17.85
CA GLN A 214 -10.93 22.06 -18.95
C GLN A 214 -12.41 21.97 -18.55
N ARG A 215 -12.71 21.65 -17.28
CA ARG A 215 -14.07 21.48 -16.76
C ARG A 215 -14.93 20.50 -17.58
N PHE A 216 -14.35 19.34 -17.91
CA PHE A 216 -15.07 18.30 -18.65
C PHE A 216 -16.30 17.82 -17.88
N HIS A 217 -17.37 17.47 -18.61
CA HIS A 217 -18.61 16.92 -18.01
C HIS A 217 -18.62 15.39 -18.03
N ALA A 218 -17.82 14.76 -18.89
CA ALA A 218 -17.72 13.31 -19.02
C ALA A 218 -16.38 12.91 -19.62
N LEU A 219 -16.02 11.65 -19.44
CA LEU A 219 -14.93 10.96 -20.14
C LEU A 219 -15.53 9.87 -21.03
N HIS A 220 -15.04 9.76 -22.25
CA HIS A 220 -15.42 8.71 -23.18
C HIS A 220 -14.19 7.81 -23.47
N PHE A 221 -14.33 6.53 -23.14
CA PHE A 221 -13.30 5.52 -23.34
C PHE A 221 -13.70 4.60 -24.48
N THR A 222 -12.85 4.49 -25.52
CA THR A 222 -13.07 3.60 -26.65
C THR A 222 -11.88 2.68 -26.85
N GLY A 223 -12.15 1.41 -27.18
CA GLY A 223 -11.13 0.40 -27.47
C GLY A 223 -11.78 -0.94 -27.85
N PRO A 224 -10.98 -1.98 -28.18
CA PRO A 224 -11.52 -3.31 -28.47
C PRO A 224 -12.37 -3.82 -27.31
N GLY A 225 -13.70 -4.00 -27.55
CA GLY A 225 -14.65 -4.45 -26.52
C GLY A 225 -15.01 -3.40 -25.46
N THR A 226 -14.69 -2.13 -25.70
CA THR A 226 -15.00 -1.04 -24.76
C THR A 226 -15.56 0.16 -25.52
N ASP A 227 -16.75 0.59 -25.12
CA ASP A 227 -17.38 1.87 -25.49
C ASP A 227 -18.10 2.38 -24.23
N LEU A 228 -17.40 3.20 -23.43
CA LEU A 228 -17.85 3.59 -22.09
C LEU A 228 -17.80 5.11 -21.95
N THR A 229 -18.93 5.71 -21.59
CA THR A 229 -18.99 7.11 -21.18
C THR A 229 -19.24 7.20 -19.67
N VAL A 230 -18.36 7.91 -18.97
CA VAL A 230 -18.47 8.18 -17.54
C VAL A 230 -18.72 9.66 -17.32
N GLY A 231 -19.91 10.01 -16.85
CA GLY A 231 -20.24 11.38 -16.44
C GLY A 231 -19.46 11.77 -15.18
N LEU A 232 -19.08 13.05 -15.08
CA LEU A 232 -18.35 13.58 -13.93
C LEU A 232 -19.32 14.35 -13.02
N ALA A 233 -19.07 14.29 -11.71
CA ALA A 233 -19.89 15.02 -10.73
C ALA A 233 -19.76 16.53 -10.92
N ASP A 234 -20.84 17.27 -10.64
CA ASP A 234 -20.78 18.73 -10.68
C ASP A 234 -19.81 19.25 -9.60
N GLY A 235 -18.92 20.14 -9.97
CA GLY A 235 -17.89 20.66 -9.06
C GLY A 235 -16.77 19.69 -8.74
N HIS A 236 -16.61 18.60 -9.50
CA HIS A 236 -15.49 17.68 -9.33
C HIS A 236 -14.14 18.39 -9.47
N GLU A 237 -13.16 17.87 -8.74
CA GLU A 237 -11.76 18.30 -8.83
C GLU A 237 -10.88 17.11 -9.18
N TRP A 238 -9.94 17.30 -10.09
CA TRP A 238 -8.90 16.32 -10.40
C TRP A 238 -7.78 16.42 -9.39
N GLN A 239 -7.39 15.26 -8.85
CA GLN A 239 -6.32 15.09 -7.90
C GLN A 239 -5.34 14.02 -8.37
N GLY A 240 -4.12 14.02 -7.82
CA GLY A 240 -3.08 13.02 -8.12
C GLY A 240 -1.74 13.40 -7.53
N GLY A 241 -0.90 12.40 -7.27
CA GLY A 241 0.41 12.56 -6.68
C GLY A 241 0.35 12.86 -5.16
N ALA A 242 1.22 13.77 -4.72
CA ALA A 242 1.29 14.14 -3.31
C ALA A 242 0.06 14.95 -2.86
N SER A 243 -0.38 14.70 -1.65
CA SER A 243 -1.49 15.41 -0.99
C SER A 243 -1.13 15.80 0.44
N THR A 244 -1.77 16.84 0.97
CA THR A 244 -1.50 17.33 2.33
C THR A 244 -2.52 16.78 3.31
N ALA A 245 -2.06 16.02 4.30
CA ALA A 245 -2.89 15.50 5.38
C ALA A 245 -3.32 16.61 6.33
N LYS A 246 -4.37 16.38 7.13
CA LYS A 246 -4.89 17.36 8.10
C LYS A 246 -3.88 17.77 9.18
N ASN A 247 -2.88 16.92 9.45
CA ASN A 247 -1.76 17.27 10.32
C ASN A 247 -0.74 18.23 9.67
N GLY A 248 -0.98 18.69 8.44
CA GLY A 248 -0.14 19.64 7.71
C GLY A 248 1.01 19.01 6.92
N VAL A 249 1.18 17.69 6.98
CA VAL A 249 2.27 17.00 6.26
C VAL A 249 1.84 16.65 4.85
N THR A 250 2.60 17.12 3.85
CA THR A 250 2.41 16.70 2.45
C THR A 250 3.16 15.40 2.22
N CYS A 251 2.47 14.37 1.75
CA CYS A 251 2.99 13.02 1.57
C CYS A 251 2.45 12.37 0.29
N ASN A 252 3.03 11.24 -0.13
CA ASN A 252 2.50 10.41 -1.20
C ASN A 252 1.84 9.16 -0.57
N PRO A 253 0.51 9.05 -0.52
CA PRO A 253 -0.17 7.91 0.10
C PRO A 253 0.17 6.57 -0.54
N ASN A 254 0.51 6.55 -1.83
CA ASN A 254 0.91 5.34 -2.54
C ASN A 254 2.26 5.52 -3.23
N ILE A 255 3.12 4.48 -3.13
CA ILE A 255 4.31 4.32 -3.94
C ILE A 255 4.22 2.93 -4.59
N PRO A 256 4.03 2.84 -5.92
CA PRO A 256 3.90 3.95 -6.88
C PRO A 256 2.52 4.62 -6.88
N THR A 257 2.43 5.78 -7.52
CA THR A 257 1.19 6.44 -7.97
C THR A 257 1.44 7.06 -9.34
N GLU A 258 0.59 6.77 -10.31
CA GLU A 258 0.72 7.20 -11.72
C GLU A 258 -0.54 7.94 -12.19
N GLU A 259 -1.62 7.76 -11.44
CA GLU A 259 -2.94 8.20 -11.80
C GLU A 259 -3.20 9.65 -11.43
N VAL A 260 -4.09 10.26 -12.22
CA VAL A 260 -4.89 11.41 -11.80
C VAL A 260 -6.35 10.97 -11.80
N PHE A 261 -7.11 11.36 -10.80
CA PHE A 261 -8.46 10.87 -10.58
C PHE A 261 -9.41 12.00 -10.17
N THR A 262 -10.70 11.76 -10.37
CA THR A 262 -11.76 12.66 -9.91
C THR A 262 -13.03 11.86 -9.60
N THR A 263 -14.10 12.51 -9.18
CA THR A 263 -15.35 11.89 -8.76
C THR A 263 -16.28 11.66 -9.95
N PRO A 264 -16.65 10.40 -10.28
CA PRO A 264 -17.67 10.11 -11.27
C PRO A 264 -19.06 10.46 -10.74
N HIS A 265 -19.99 10.72 -11.65
CA HIS A 265 -21.40 10.85 -11.34
C HIS A 265 -22.08 9.48 -11.54
N ALA A 266 -22.50 8.83 -10.46
CA ALA A 266 -22.98 7.44 -10.46
C ALA A 266 -24.19 7.18 -11.40
N LEU A 267 -24.99 8.20 -11.72
CA LEU A 267 -26.15 8.10 -12.62
C LEU A 267 -25.82 8.46 -14.09
N ARG A 268 -24.55 8.73 -14.41
CA ARG A 268 -24.09 9.11 -15.75
C ARG A 268 -23.02 8.17 -16.29
N VAL A 269 -23.16 6.88 -16.04
CA VAL A 269 -22.28 5.87 -16.59
C VAL A 269 -23.05 5.10 -17.65
N GLU A 270 -22.61 5.19 -18.90
CA GLU A 270 -23.17 4.47 -20.04
C GLU A 270 -22.05 3.70 -20.72
N GLY A 271 -22.26 2.40 -20.99
CA GLY A 271 -21.24 1.59 -21.63
C GLY A 271 -21.66 0.14 -21.87
N TYR A 272 -20.87 -0.57 -22.67
CA TYR A 272 -21.01 -1.99 -23.01
C TYR A 272 -19.74 -2.74 -22.62
#